data_eb7868184dee2630a9eea52d6c9e21dd
#
_entry.id   eb7868184dee2630a9eea52d6c9e21dd
#
_cell.length_a   1.000
_cell.length_b   1.000
_cell.length_c   1.000
_cell.angle_alpha   90.00
_cell.angle_beta   90.00
_cell.angle_gamma   90.00
#
_symmetry.space_group_name_H-M   'P 1'
#
loop_
_entity.id
_entity.type
_entity.pdbx_description
1 polymer ?
#
loop_
_entity_poly.entity_id
_entity_poly.type
_entity_poly.pdbx_seq_one_letter_code
_entity_poly.pdbx_strand_id
1 'polypeptide(L)'
;MEFLVEFELDIPDRVPESEVEDRERAEAAAAETLAEEGYLVRLWQASVGTGQATVLGLYRAGSKAELDALLGALPLYEWMHTSITPLVQHPNDPAGIRANA
;
A
#
# COMPACT_ATOMS: atom_id res chain seq x y z
N MET A 1 -14.61 3.36 -0.08
CA MET A 1 -14.21 2.17 0.70
C MET A 1 -12.73 2.27 1.04
N GLU A 2 -12.39 1.87 2.24
CA GLU A 2 -11.00 1.87 2.69
C GLU A 2 -10.47 0.46 2.82
N PHE A 3 -9.19 0.30 2.53
CA PHE A 3 -8.51 -1.01 2.52
C PHE A 3 -7.15 -0.87 3.18
N LEU A 4 -6.83 -1.83 4.04
CA LEU A 4 -5.47 -1.97 4.54
C LEU A 4 -4.75 -2.96 3.63
N VAL A 5 -3.64 -2.53 3.04
CA VAL A 5 -2.85 -3.36 2.14
C VAL A 5 -1.48 -3.61 2.75
N GLU A 6 -1.12 -4.88 2.89
CA GLU A 6 0.20 -5.28 3.35
C GLU A 6 1.02 -5.70 2.13
N PHE A 7 2.24 -5.19 2.06
CA PHE A 7 3.17 -5.51 0.98
C PHE A 7 4.43 -6.17 1.54
N GLU A 8 4.80 -7.30 0.96
CA GLU A 8 6.09 -7.92 1.19
C GLU A 8 6.85 -7.95 -0.14
N LEU A 9 8.08 -7.45 -0.12
CA LEU A 9 8.91 -7.40 -1.31
C LEU A 9 9.74 -8.67 -1.41
N ASP A 10 9.70 -9.31 -2.57
CA ASP A 10 10.50 -10.49 -2.87
C ASP A 10 11.18 -10.29 -4.22
N ILE A 11 12.37 -9.66 -4.18
CA ILE A 11 13.12 -9.33 -5.38
C ILE A 11 14.02 -10.51 -5.74
N PRO A 12 13.90 -11.07 -6.97
CA PRO A 12 14.78 -12.15 -7.39
C PRO A 12 16.26 -11.73 -7.37
N ASP A 13 17.13 -12.61 -6.91
CA ASP A 13 18.57 -12.35 -6.79
C ASP A 13 19.22 -11.99 -8.15
N ARG A 14 18.65 -12.49 -9.25
CA ARG A 14 19.15 -12.24 -10.60
C ARG A 14 18.94 -10.81 -11.09
N VAL A 15 18.11 -10.03 -10.42
CA VAL A 15 17.81 -8.67 -10.86
C VAL A 15 18.98 -7.75 -10.49
N PRO A 16 19.54 -7.01 -11.45
CA PRO A 16 20.64 -6.07 -11.17
C PRO A 16 20.21 -5.00 -10.18
N GLU A 17 21.12 -4.61 -9.29
CA GLU A 17 20.85 -3.58 -8.29
C GLU A 17 20.39 -2.26 -8.92
N SER A 18 20.95 -1.89 -10.07
CA SER A 18 20.56 -0.68 -10.79
C SER A 18 19.10 -0.72 -11.24
N GLU A 19 18.60 -1.89 -11.64
CA GLU A 19 17.20 -2.06 -12.02
C GLU A 19 16.29 -1.93 -10.81
N VAL A 20 16.69 -2.50 -9.67
CA VAL A 20 15.94 -2.38 -8.42
C VAL A 20 15.82 -0.91 -8.01
N GLU A 21 16.93 -0.18 -8.05
CA GLU A 21 16.95 1.26 -7.72
C GLU A 21 16.04 2.07 -8.65
N ASP A 22 16.06 1.78 -9.94
CA ASP A 22 15.19 2.46 -10.91
C ASP A 22 13.72 2.19 -10.61
N ARG A 23 13.37 0.95 -10.27
CA ARG A 23 12.01 0.58 -9.90
C ARG A 23 11.57 1.23 -8.60
N GLU A 24 12.47 1.33 -7.62
CA GLU A 24 12.18 2.00 -6.35
C GLU A 24 11.89 3.48 -6.55
N ARG A 25 12.65 4.15 -7.43
CA ARG A 25 12.37 5.55 -7.75
C ARG A 25 11.03 5.72 -8.45
N ALA A 26 10.72 4.82 -9.40
CA ALA A 26 9.44 4.84 -10.10
C ALA A 26 8.28 4.57 -9.14
N GLU A 27 8.48 3.66 -8.18
CA GLU A 27 7.48 3.34 -7.16
C GLU A 27 7.21 4.55 -6.26
N ALA A 28 8.24 5.28 -5.85
CA ALA A 28 8.08 6.48 -5.04
C ALA A 28 7.26 7.55 -5.78
N ALA A 29 7.52 7.72 -7.07
CA ALA A 29 6.76 8.66 -7.91
C ALA A 29 5.30 8.21 -8.08
N ALA A 30 5.07 6.92 -8.26
CA ALA A 30 3.73 6.36 -8.37
C ALA A 30 2.93 6.53 -7.07
N ALA A 31 3.58 6.31 -5.92
CA ALA A 31 2.96 6.49 -4.62
C ALA A 31 2.56 7.97 -4.40
N GLU A 32 3.42 8.89 -4.78
CA GLU A 32 3.13 10.31 -4.70
C GLU A 32 1.92 10.68 -5.55
N THR A 33 1.82 10.15 -6.76
CA THR A 33 0.67 10.38 -7.64
C THR A 33 -0.61 9.83 -7.03
N LEU A 34 -0.56 8.61 -6.50
CA LEU A 34 -1.73 8.01 -5.84
C LEU A 34 -2.17 8.82 -4.62
N ALA A 35 -1.23 9.37 -3.88
CA ALA A 35 -1.54 10.24 -2.74
C ALA A 35 -2.20 11.54 -3.18
N GLU A 36 -1.69 12.17 -4.24
CA GLU A 36 -2.26 13.39 -4.81
C GLU A 36 -3.68 13.16 -5.33
N GLU A 37 -3.93 11.99 -5.90
CA GLU A 37 -5.25 11.61 -6.42
C GLU A 37 -6.22 11.14 -5.34
N GLY A 38 -5.76 11.00 -4.10
CA GLY A 38 -6.59 10.62 -2.96
C GLY A 38 -6.77 9.12 -2.76
N TYR A 39 -6.08 8.28 -3.53
CA TYR A 39 -6.17 6.83 -3.37
C TYR A 39 -5.29 6.31 -2.23
N LEU A 40 -4.07 6.81 -2.11
CA LEU A 40 -3.17 6.46 -1.01
C LEU A 40 -3.29 7.48 0.11
N VAL A 41 -3.79 7.05 1.27
CA VAL A 41 -4.06 7.92 2.42
C VAL A 41 -2.88 7.94 3.39
N ARG A 42 -2.35 6.78 3.75
CA ARG A 42 -1.22 6.63 4.67
C ARG A 42 -0.36 5.45 4.26
N LEU A 43 0.91 5.53 4.61
CA LEU A 43 1.87 4.47 4.35
C LEU A 43 2.79 4.32 5.55
N TRP A 44 2.97 3.09 6.03
CA TRP A 44 3.83 2.79 7.17
C TRP A 44 4.81 1.69 6.81
N GLN A 45 5.94 1.69 7.48
CA GLN A 45 6.87 0.59 7.45
C GLN A 45 6.86 -0.07 8.81
N ALA A 46 6.46 -1.34 8.85
CA ALA A 46 6.45 -2.12 10.08
C ALA A 46 7.68 -3.02 10.10
N SER A 47 8.49 -2.90 11.13
CA SER A 47 9.65 -3.76 11.35
C SER A 47 9.24 -4.84 12.35
N VAL A 48 9.10 -6.07 11.88
CA VAL A 48 8.80 -7.21 12.75
C VAL A 48 10.07 -8.03 12.87
N GLY A 49 10.87 -7.77 13.85
CA GLY A 49 11.98 -8.57 14.43
C GLY A 49 12.81 -9.56 13.60
N THR A 50 12.53 -9.77 12.31
CA THR A 50 13.17 -10.79 11.50
C THR A 50 13.94 -10.22 10.30
N GLY A 51 14.15 -8.90 10.25
CA GLY A 51 14.92 -8.27 9.18
C GLY A 51 14.15 -8.01 7.89
N GLN A 52 12.93 -8.49 7.74
CA GLN A 52 12.08 -8.17 6.60
C GLN A 52 11.11 -7.04 6.98
N ALA A 53 11.17 -5.96 6.23
CA ALA A 53 10.25 -4.86 6.42
C ALA A 53 8.94 -5.15 5.69
N THR A 54 7.82 -5.03 6.41
CA THR A 54 6.49 -5.09 5.83
C THR A 54 6.00 -3.67 5.67
N VAL A 55 5.48 -3.34 4.50
CA VAL A 55 4.88 -2.04 4.23
C VAL A 55 3.37 -2.15 4.38
N LEU A 56 2.77 -1.22 5.12
CA LEU A 56 1.33 -1.16 5.33
C LEU A 56 0.81 0.11 4.68
N GLY A 57 -0.18 -0.02 3.80
CA GLY A 57 -0.79 1.12 3.14
C GLY A 57 -2.28 1.20 3.43
N LEU A 58 -2.75 2.40 3.76
CA LEU A 58 -4.19 2.68 3.84
C LEU A 58 -4.61 3.30 2.51
N TYR A 59 -5.44 2.58 1.78
CA TYR A 59 -5.93 3.00 0.47
C TYR A 59 -7.42 3.28 0.51
N ARG A 60 -7.84 4.19 -0.34
CA ARG A 60 -9.27 4.51 -0.55
C ARG A 60 -9.58 4.31 -2.03
N ALA A 61 -10.59 3.50 -2.32
CA ALA A 61 -11.02 3.21 -3.69
C ALA A 61 -12.53 2.98 -3.70
N GLY A 62 -13.15 3.07 -4.88
CA GLY A 62 -14.58 2.84 -5.02
C GLY A 62 -14.97 1.38 -4.87
N SER A 63 -14.02 0.46 -5.15
CA SER A 63 -14.24 -0.97 -5.08
C SER A 63 -12.90 -1.70 -4.96
N LYS A 64 -12.95 -3.00 -4.59
CA LYS A 64 -11.76 -3.85 -4.59
C LYS A 64 -11.18 -3.99 -6.00
N ALA A 65 -12.03 -4.06 -7.02
CA ALA A 65 -11.57 -4.16 -8.41
C ALA A 65 -10.77 -2.93 -8.83
N GLU A 66 -11.22 -1.73 -8.44
CA GLU A 66 -10.46 -0.50 -8.68
C GLU A 66 -9.12 -0.54 -7.95
N LEU A 67 -9.12 -0.95 -6.68
CA LEU A 67 -7.88 -1.08 -5.92
C LEU A 67 -6.91 -2.06 -6.57
N ASP A 68 -7.39 -3.22 -7.00
CA ASP A 68 -6.56 -4.21 -7.69
C ASP A 68 -5.90 -3.63 -8.94
N ALA A 69 -6.65 -2.83 -9.70
CA ALA A 69 -6.11 -2.16 -10.89
C ALA A 69 -5.03 -1.13 -10.53
N LEU A 70 -5.25 -0.35 -9.47
CA LEU A 70 -4.27 0.63 -9.00
C LEU A 70 -2.98 -0.04 -8.53
N LEU A 71 -3.10 -1.11 -7.75
CA LEU A 71 -1.94 -1.84 -7.23
C LEU A 71 -1.19 -2.56 -8.36
N GLY A 72 -1.92 -3.14 -9.30
CA GLY A 72 -1.33 -3.86 -10.43
C GLY A 72 -0.50 -2.98 -11.36
N ALA A 73 -0.70 -1.67 -11.31
CA ALA A 73 0.06 -0.70 -12.09
C ALA A 73 1.34 -0.22 -11.38
N LEU A 74 1.55 -0.61 -10.12
CA LEU A 74 2.74 -0.19 -9.37
C LEU A 74 4.02 -0.80 -9.96
N PRO A 75 5.11 -0.02 -10.10
CA PRO A 75 6.37 -0.51 -10.67
C PRO A 75 6.98 -1.73 -9.97
N LEU A 76 6.77 -1.88 -8.66
CA LEU A 76 7.29 -3.01 -7.89
C LEU A 76 6.30 -4.17 -7.76
N TYR A 77 5.13 -4.07 -8.39
CA TYR A 77 4.04 -5.04 -8.18
C TYR A 77 4.45 -6.49 -8.45
N GLU A 78 5.20 -6.75 -9.50
CA GLU A 78 5.62 -8.11 -9.85
C GLU A 78 6.51 -8.77 -8.79
N TRP A 79 7.15 -7.95 -7.93
CA TRP A 79 8.01 -8.43 -6.85
C TRP A 79 7.34 -8.35 -5.48
N MET A 80 6.05 -8.02 -5.46
CA MET A 80 5.29 -7.87 -4.22
C MET A 80 4.35 -9.05 -3.98
N HIS A 81 4.25 -9.43 -2.71
CA HIS A 81 3.14 -10.24 -2.22
C HIS A 81 2.23 -9.29 -1.46
N THR A 82 0.97 -9.21 -1.87
CA THR A 82 0.02 -8.29 -1.27
C THR A 82 -1.08 -9.03 -0.53
N SER A 83 -1.48 -8.48 0.62
CA SER A 83 -2.66 -8.92 1.36
C SER A 83 -3.57 -7.72 1.54
N ILE A 84 -4.83 -7.85 1.16
CA ILE A 84 -5.81 -6.75 1.17
C ILE A 84 -6.90 -7.07 2.19
N THR A 85 -7.11 -6.14 3.12
CA THR A 85 -8.18 -6.24 4.12
C THR A 85 -9.13 -5.06 3.95
N PRO A 86 -10.40 -5.30 3.59
CA PRO A 86 -11.40 -4.23 3.56
C PRO A 86 -11.65 -3.72 4.98
N LEU A 87 -11.78 -2.42 5.12
CA LEU A 87 -12.00 -1.79 6.42
C LEU A 87 -13.40 -1.18 6.47
N VAL A 88 -14.08 -1.41 7.59
CA VAL A 88 -15.33 -0.72 7.92
C VAL A 88 -15.16 -0.06 9.27
N GLN A 89 -15.83 1.08 9.46
CA GLN A 89 -15.75 1.80 10.72
C GLN A 89 -16.36 0.97 11.84
N HIS A 90 -15.61 0.83 12.93
CA HIS A 90 -16.10 0.17 14.14
C HIS A 90 -17.06 1.11 14.88
N PRO A 91 -18.15 0.59 15.52
CA PRO A 91 -19.06 1.45 16.29
C PRO A 91 -18.39 2.27 17.38
N ASN A 92 -17.27 1.81 17.90
CA ASN A 92 -16.52 2.49 18.96
C ASN A 92 -15.35 3.33 18.43
N ASP A 93 -15.27 3.53 17.09
CA ASP A 93 -14.22 4.36 16.53
C ASP A 93 -14.37 5.80 17.04
N PRO A 94 -13.35 6.35 17.74
CA PRO A 94 -13.43 7.72 18.26
C PRO A 94 -13.74 8.75 17.19
N ALA A 95 -13.24 8.57 15.96
CA ALA A 95 -13.52 9.49 14.87
C ALA A 95 -15.00 9.51 14.51
N GLY A 96 -15.65 8.34 14.47
CA GLY A 96 -17.08 8.23 14.20
C GLY A 96 -17.94 8.83 15.30
N ILE A 97 -17.58 8.58 16.56
CA ILE A 97 -18.27 9.14 17.71
C ILE A 97 -18.17 10.67 17.72
N ARG A 98 -16.99 11.20 17.43
CA ARG A 98 -16.77 12.66 17.38
C ARG A 98 -17.54 13.31 16.24
N ALA A 99 -17.66 12.63 15.11
CA ALA A 99 -18.37 13.16 13.95
C ALA A 99 -19.87 13.29 14.23
N ASN A 100 -20.41 12.51 15.14
CA ASN A 100 -21.82 12.48 15.52
C ASN A 100 -22.16 13.29 16.76
N ALA A 101 -21.16 13.91 17.37
CA ALA A 101 -21.35 14.69 18.62
C ALA A 101 -21.82 16.12 18.33
#